data_a9a25e8eed6938831a619f5e870a5d24
#
_entry.id   a9a25e8eed6938831a619f5e870a5d24
#
_cell.length_a   1.000
_cell.length_b   1.000
_cell.length_c   1.000
_cell.angle_alpha   90.00
_cell.angle_beta   90.00
_cell.angle_gamma   90.00
#
_symmetry.space_group_name_H-M   'P 1'
#
loop_
_entity.id
_entity.type
_entity.pdbx_description
1 polymer ?
#
loop_
_entity_poly.entity_id
_entity_poly.type
_entity_poly.pdbx_seq_one_letter_code
_entity_poly.pdbx_strand_id
1 'polypeptide(L)'
;MSKFLKLVLLSTFLLLFACGSESAASIDPQIVKVVDDEFSPKVLRVEPGTTVIWESGGANNHNVIASDGSWQAISSDYFEYGIITKGDQYEHTFDEPGVYEYYCPYHGTNNKGMVGTIIVGDVEYTAEPEKIIVELSKNVLEVGESKNFSNIQDAVDAAIEGDLILINEGVYNESVTVTTSYLTIRGTNRNKVIIDGEFMRENGIQIYDTDGVTVENLSVRNFSLNGVYWNGAKGFRGSYLTVYNNGDYGVYAFDSTDGVFDNVYASGHPDSGIYIGQCYPCNSLIFNNVVEGNALGYSGTNAGGHLYLFNNIWRDNMSGIVPNTLDSELNPPGRETTIVGNLVIDNNNYEAPTNRFGLVAKGMGIVVPGRVGDVIEKNLVINHNRYGIVASPMLDANLYFSQHVHVKNNVVLDSGYTDLALAGPWGPGNCFEENIYQTSTPPMLEQLHNCSNLNSSNLLARLPLQGDPSGLMMLAGFFADAQTANLDKNLYKEYPWPKEQVTMEFQDISAPSPAINLFYVPNTEEIEIPYELLEKEFENYYLSLIHI
;
A
#
# COMPACT_ATOMS: atom_id res chain seq x y z
N MET A 1 71.49 2.63 28.73
CA MET A 1 71.97 2.82 30.11
C MET A 1 70.76 3.24 30.90
N SER A 2 70.29 2.39 31.66
CA SER A 2 70.50 2.11 33.09
C SER A 2 69.38 2.65 33.92
N LYS A 3 68.60 1.75 34.40
CA LYS A 3 68.31 1.23 35.75
C LYS A 3 67.10 1.89 36.42
N PHE A 4 66.09 1.09 36.69
CA PHE A 4 65.78 0.38 37.95
C PHE A 4 65.58 1.32 39.15
N LEU A 5 64.39 1.33 39.78
CA LEU A 5 64.29 0.67 41.10
C LEU A 5 62.81 0.76 41.60
N LYS A 6 62.42 -0.37 42.16
CA LYS A 6 61.19 -0.62 42.95
C LYS A 6 61.19 0.17 44.25
N LEU A 7 60.05 0.52 44.84
CA LEU A 7 59.83 0.32 46.28
C LEU A 7 58.31 0.14 46.57
N VAL A 8 58.06 -0.87 47.35
CA VAL A 8 56.83 -1.32 48.00
C VAL A 8 56.79 -0.70 49.40
N LEU A 9 55.58 -0.44 49.93
CA LEU A 9 55.16 -0.62 51.35
C LEU A 9 54.05 0.42 51.66
N LEU A 10 52.92 0.03 52.01
CA LEU A 10 52.31 -0.58 53.22
C LEU A 10 51.25 0.37 53.81
N SER A 11 50.02 -0.09 53.72
CA SER A 11 48.85 -0.02 54.63
C SER A 11 48.62 1.21 55.52
N THR A 12 47.40 1.76 55.40
CA THR A 12 46.56 1.99 56.57
C THR A 12 45.09 1.96 56.20
N PHE A 13 44.36 1.14 56.90
CA PHE A 13 42.91 0.96 56.87
C PHE A 13 42.24 2.25 57.45
N LEU A 14 41.39 2.89 56.68
CA LEU A 14 40.37 3.80 57.21
C LEU A 14 39.01 3.42 56.58
N LEU A 15 38.21 2.70 57.35
CA LEU A 15 36.79 2.50 57.10
C LEU A 15 36.07 3.86 57.23
N LEU A 16 35.71 4.45 56.12
CA LEU A 16 34.68 5.48 56.07
C LEU A 16 33.41 4.82 55.49
N PHE A 17 32.43 4.64 56.35
CA PHE A 17 31.04 4.39 55.92
C PHE A 17 30.61 5.58 55.09
N ALA A 18 30.65 5.47 53.77
CA ALA A 18 29.89 6.31 52.89
C ALA A 18 28.54 5.63 52.69
N CYS A 19 27.46 6.25 53.21
CA CYS A 19 26.11 6.02 52.74
C CYS A 19 26.11 6.39 51.26
N GLY A 20 26.26 5.39 50.39
CA GLY A 20 25.97 5.54 48.98
C GLY A 20 24.45 5.59 48.81
N SER A 21 23.94 6.72 48.44
CA SER A 21 22.65 6.76 47.76
C SER A 21 22.81 5.95 46.50
N GLU A 22 22.17 4.79 46.42
CA GLU A 22 21.96 4.14 45.15
C GLU A 22 21.23 5.12 44.25
N SER A 23 21.93 5.72 43.29
CA SER A 23 21.25 6.36 42.19
C SER A 23 20.56 5.23 41.45
N ALA A 24 19.24 5.21 41.42
CA ALA A 24 18.48 4.34 40.53
C ALA A 24 19.10 4.47 39.14
N ALA A 25 19.55 3.36 38.58
CA ALA A 25 20.01 3.33 37.20
C ALA A 25 18.86 3.83 36.34
N SER A 26 19.05 4.89 35.57
CA SER A 26 18.05 5.36 34.63
C SER A 26 17.85 4.25 33.59
N ILE A 27 16.65 3.72 33.52
CA ILE A 27 16.27 2.79 32.46
C ILE A 27 16.17 3.62 31.17
N ASP A 28 16.92 3.24 30.15
CA ASP A 28 16.89 3.96 28.86
C ASP A 28 15.49 3.85 28.25
N PRO A 29 14.94 4.95 27.71
CA PRO A 29 13.65 4.93 27.01
C PRO A 29 13.63 3.95 25.87
N GLN A 30 12.51 3.28 25.66
CA GLN A 30 12.30 2.35 24.56
C GLN A 30 11.41 2.99 23.50
N ILE A 31 11.68 2.76 22.22
CA ILE A 31 10.99 3.44 21.12
C ILE A 31 10.05 2.47 20.40
N VAL A 32 8.82 2.94 20.19
CA VAL A 32 7.86 2.37 19.25
C VAL A 32 7.70 3.36 18.09
N LYS A 33 8.00 2.93 16.88
CA LYS A 33 7.75 3.73 15.69
C LYS A 33 6.27 3.71 15.38
N VAL A 34 5.68 4.88 15.13
CA VAL A 34 4.35 5.05 14.59
C VAL A 34 4.52 5.31 13.10
N VAL A 35 4.37 4.28 12.30
CA VAL A 35 4.42 4.34 10.83
C VAL A 35 3.01 4.25 10.27
N ASP A 36 2.85 4.44 8.96
CA ASP A 36 1.52 4.42 8.40
C ASP A 36 0.81 3.09 8.72
N ASP A 37 -0.29 3.21 9.46
CA ASP A 37 -1.22 2.16 9.89
C ASP A 37 -0.63 1.05 10.79
N GLU A 38 0.58 1.22 11.36
CA GLU A 38 1.21 0.23 12.24
C GLU A 38 2.03 0.86 13.38
N PHE A 39 2.10 0.12 14.51
CA PHE A 39 3.08 0.35 15.59
C PHE A 39 4.22 -0.68 15.49
N SER A 40 5.46 -0.21 15.41
CA SER A 40 6.62 -1.10 15.27
C SER A 40 7.67 -0.87 16.38
N PRO A 41 7.96 -1.89 17.24
CA PRO A 41 7.35 -3.22 17.23
C PRO A 41 5.89 -3.22 17.72
N LYS A 42 5.06 -4.13 17.20
CA LYS A 42 3.66 -4.31 17.63
C LYS A 42 3.56 -4.77 19.10
N VAL A 43 4.52 -5.55 19.56
CA VAL A 43 4.63 -6.01 20.96
C VAL A 43 6.02 -5.63 21.48
N LEU A 44 6.05 -4.87 22.57
CA LEU A 44 7.30 -4.44 23.23
C LEU A 44 7.29 -4.89 24.69
N ARG A 45 8.35 -5.60 25.13
CA ARG A 45 8.53 -5.97 26.53
C ARG A 45 9.54 -5.04 27.19
N VAL A 46 9.17 -4.51 28.36
CA VAL A 46 9.98 -3.53 29.13
C VAL A 46 9.97 -3.86 30.63
N GLU A 47 10.91 -3.31 31.37
CA GLU A 47 10.95 -3.39 32.83
C GLU A 47 10.04 -2.31 33.47
N PRO A 48 9.49 -2.54 34.66
CA PRO A 48 8.77 -1.50 35.41
C PRO A 48 9.61 -0.22 35.58
N GLY A 49 8.99 0.94 35.40
CA GLY A 49 9.65 2.24 35.41
C GLY A 49 10.23 2.67 34.07
N THR A 50 10.04 1.87 33.01
CA THR A 50 10.47 2.23 31.65
C THR A 50 9.55 3.26 31.03
N THR A 51 10.15 4.31 30.44
CA THR A 51 9.43 5.24 29.55
C THR A 51 9.44 4.69 28.13
N VAL A 52 8.28 4.54 27.53
CA VAL A 52 8.12 4.22 26.11
C VAL A 52 7.82 5.48 25.35
N ILE A 53 8.50 5.68 24.24
CA ILE A 53 8.35 6.84 23.34
C ILE A 53 7.74 6.33 22.02
N TRP A 54 6.56 6.83 21.67
CA TRP A 54 5.98 6.66 20.34
C TRP A 54 6.47 7.80 19.45
N GLU A 55 7.21 7.46 18.40
CA GLU A 55 7.81 8.42 17.47
C GLU A 55 7.17 8.29 16.09
N SER A 56 6.45 9.34 15.68
CA SER A 56 5.73 9.35 14.40
C SER A 56 6.70 9.56 13.23
N GLY A 57 6.74 8.57 12.33
CA GLY A 57 7.53 8.59 11.08
C GLY A 57 6.67 8.52 9.82
N GLY A 58 5.40 8.13 9.94
CA GLY A 58 4.46 7.97 8.85
C GLY A 58 3.99 9.28 8.20
N ALA A 59 3.28 9.17 7.11
CA ALA A 59 2.66 10.30 6.41
C ALA A 59 1.24 10.60 6.91
N ASN A 60 0.56 9.57 7.43
CA ASN A 60 -0.81 9.66 7.92
C ASN A 60 -0.90 10.29 9.32
N ASN A 61 -2.09 10.73 9.68
CA ASN A 61 -2.38 11.21 11.01
C ASN A 61 -2.67 10.03 11.95
N HIS A 62 -2.10 10.04 13.13
CA HIS A 62 -2.23 8.96 14.12
C HIS A 62 -2.66 9.47 15.48
N ASN A 63 -3.00 8.57 16.38
CA ASN A 63 -3.00 8.78 17.82
C ASN A 63 -2.61 7.47 18.51
N VAL A 64 -2.31 7.54 19.80
CA VAL A 64 -2.01 6.40 20.67
C VAL A 64 -2.94 6.46 21.87
N ILE A 65 -3.87 5.52 21.95
CA ILE A 65 -4.90 5.47 23.00
C ILE A 65 -4.86 4.10 23.68
N ALA A 66 -4.81 4.09 25.02
CA ALA A 66 -4.96 2.85 25.77
C ALA A 66 -6.32 2.19 25.48
N SER A 67 -6.35 0.88 25.28
CA SER A 67 -7.58 0.13 24.98
C SER A 67 -8.64 0.24 26.08
N ASP A 68 -8.20 0.46 27.32
CA ASP A 68 -9.07 0.71 28.49
C ASP A 68 -9.38 2.21 28.73
N GLY A 69 -8.88 3.09 27.88
CA GLY A 69 -9.06 4.53 27.97
C GLY A 69 -8.29 5.23 29.11
N SER A 70 -7.36 4.55 29.77
CA SER A 70 -6.63 5.07 30.93
C SER A 70 -5.63 6.19 30.58
N TRP A 71 -5.13 6.22 29.35
CA TRP A 71 -4.22 7.25 28.83
C TRP A 71 -4.33 7.40 27.32
N GLN A 72 -3.94 8.57 26.81
CA GLN A 72 -3.88 8.87 25.38
C GLN A 72 -2.83 9.94 25.09
N ALA A 73 -2.25 9.90 23.89
CA ALA A 73 -1.18 10.80 23.50
C ALA A 73 -1.62 12.26 23.43
N ILE A 74 -2.72 12.55 22.76
CA ILE A 74 -3.20 13.90 22.54
C ILE A 74 -4.71 13.92 22.71
N SER A 75 -5.22 14.90 23.48
CA SER A 75 -6.61 15.30 23.46
C SER A 75 -6.72 16.68 22.84
N SER A 76 -7.59 16.88 21.86
CA SER A 76 -7.84 18.19 21.30
C SER A 76 -9.34 18.47 21.25
N ASP A 77 -9.73 19.73 21.51
CA ASP A 77 -11.12 20.19 21.37
C ASP A 77 -11.61 20.18 19.89
N TYR A 78 -10.68 20.00 18.94
CA TYR A 78 -10.96 20.01 17.50
C TYR A 78 -11.22 18.63 16.90
N PHE A 79 -10.59 17.58 17.46
CA PHE A 79 -10.76 16.21 17.03
C PHE A 79 -11.01 15.35 18.25
N GLU A 80 -11.97 14.45 18.16
CA GLU A 80 -12.41 13.61 19.27
C GLU A 80 -11.24 12.86 19.95
N TYR A 81 -10.20 12.48 19.18
CA TYR A 81 -9.07 11.70 19.66
C TYR A 81 -7.72 12.43 19.60
N GLY A 82 -7.64 13.66 19.05
CA GLY A 82 -6.36 14.34 18.82
C GLY A 82 -5.62 13.78 17.60
N ILE A 83 -4.47 14.40 17.26
CA ILE A 83 -3.67 14.02 16.09
C ILE A 83 -2.18 14.05 16.44
N ILE A 84 -1.44 12.99 16.06
CA ILE A 84 0.02 12.93 16.03
C ILE A 84 0.44 12.93 14.56
N THR A 85 1.31 13.84 14.15
CA THR A 85 1.83 13.98 12.80
C THR A 85 3.31 13.63 12.72
N LYS A 86 3.83 13.47 11.51
CA LYS A 86 5.25 13.12 11.28
C LYS A 86 6.21 14.03 12.05
N GLY A 87 7.06 13.43 12.85
CA GLY A 87 8.05 14.09 13.69
C GLY A 87 7.60 14.37 15.11
N ASP A 88 6.31 14.17 15.43
CA ASP A 88 5.80 14.27 16.79
C ASP A 88 6.22 13.05 17.62
N GLN A 89 6.33 13.25 18.92
CA GLN A 89 6.63 12.19 19.89
C GLN A 89 5.64 12.26 21.03
N TYR A 90 5.25 11.09 21.51
CA TYR A 90 4.47 10.92 22.74
C TYR A 90 5.22 9.97 23.67
N GLU A 91 5.23 10.23 24.96
CA GLU A 91 5.88 9.38 25.95
C GLU A 91 4.92 9.00 27.08
N HIS A 92 5.05 7.76 27.55
CA HIS A 92 4.34 7.26 28.72
C HIS A 92 5.25 6.33 29.53
N THR A 93 5.25 6.47 30.87
CA THR A 93 6.06 5.63 31.76
C THR A 93 5.17 4.57 32.40
N PHE A 94 5.63 3.33 32.34
CA PHE A 94 4.93 2.16 32.88
C PHE A 94 5.58 1.70 34.18
N ASP A 95 5.01 2.07 35.33
CA ASP A 95 5.58 1.77 36.64
C ASP A 95 5.19 0.39 37.18
N GLU A 96 4.00 -0.11 36.80
CA GLU A 96 3.47 -1.35 37.34
C GLU A 96 3.57 -2.51 36.32
N PRO A 97 3.89 -3.74 36.77
CA PRO A 97 3.86 -4.91 35.89
C PRO A 97 2.45 -5.16 35.34
N GLY A 98 2.36 -5.47 34.04
CA GLY A 98 1.06 -5.70 33.39
C GLY A 98 1.17 -5.82 31.88
N VAL A 99 0.03 -6.06 31.23
CA VAL A 99 -0.13 -6.01 29.78
C VAL A 99 -0.98 -4.78 29.46
N TYR A 100 -0.44 -3.89 28.66
CA TYR A 100 -1.03 -2.61 28.30
C TYR A 100 -1.27 -2.58 26.80
N GLU A 101 -2.50 -2.80 26.40
CA GLU A 101 -2.93 -2.74 25.01
C GLU A 101 -3.31 -1.31 24.63
N TYR A 102 -3.00 -0.92 23.38
CA TYR A 102 -3.31 0.41 22.85
C TYR A 102 -3.56 0.33 21.35
N TYR A 103 -4.17 1.38 20.79
CA TYR A 103 -4.54 1.42 19.39
C TYR A 103 -4.53 2.85 18.83
N CYS A 104 -4.59 2.97 17.50
CA CYS A 104 -4.84 4.21 16.78
C CYS A 104 -6.31 4.24 16.33
N PRO A 105 -7.15 5.19 16.78
CA PRO A 105 -8.58 5.22 16.44
C PRO A 105 -8.85 5.57 14.97
N TYR A 106 -7.86 6.11 14.25
CA TYR A 106 -7.98 6.42 12.83
C TYR A 106 -7.78 5.19 11.94
N HIS A 107 -7.00 4.19 12.41
CA HIS A 107 -6.58 3.03 11.63
C HIS A 107 -6.87 1.69 12.32
N GLY A 108 -7.72 1.70 13.33
CA GLY A 108 -8.08 0.49 14.08
C GLY A 108 -9.16 0.70 15.13
N THR A 109 -9.45 -0.38 15.81
CA THR A 109 -10.30 -0.42 17.01
C THR A 109 -9.46 -0.85 18.22
N ASN A 110 -10.03 -0.89 19.40
CA ASN A 110 -9.29 -1.24 20.63
C ASN A 110 -8.67 -2.65 20.63
N ASN A 111 -8.94 -3.48 19.65
CA ASN A 111 -8.44 -4.85 19.57
C ASN A 111 -8.07 -5.32 18.15
N LYS A 112 -8.24 -4.50 17.11
CA LYS A 112 -7.94 -4.86 15.72
C LYS A 112 -7.44 -3.66 14.91
N GLY A 113 -6.68 -3.94 13.84
CA GLY A 113 -6.05 -2.96 12.99
C GLY A 113 -4.76 -2.44 13.59
N MET A 114 -4.54 -1.12 13.58
CA MET A 114 -3.35 -0.50 14.16
C MET A 114 -3.38 -0.54 15.69
N VAL A 115 -2.96 -1.69 16.23
CA VAL A 115 -2.90 -2.00 17.66
C VAL A 115 -1.48 -2.32 18.09
N GLY A 116 -1.18 -2.09 19.38
CA GLY A 116 0.10 -2.46 19.98
C GLY A 116 -0.05 -2.91 21.43
N THR A 117 0.99 -3.57 21.95
CA THR A 117 0.99 -4.09 23.32
C THR A 117 2.33 -3.80 23.99
N ILE A 118 2.29 -3.18 25.15
CA ILE A 118 3.45 -3.06 26.06
C ILE A 118 3.29 -4.09 27.18
N ILE A 119 4.29 -4.95 27.33
CA ILE A 119 4.37 -5.96 28.39
C ILE A 119 5.40 -5.47 29.40
N VAL A 120 4.96 -5.18 30.61
CA VAL A 120 5.80 -4.63 31.68
C VAL A 120 6.16 -5.72 32.69
N GLY A 121 7.45 -5.97 32.87
CA GLY A 121 7.95 -6.98 33.81
C GLY A 121 7.77 -8.41 33.32
N ASP A 122 7.89 -9.36 34.26
CA ASP A 122 7.80 -10.80 33.98
C ASP A 122 6.33 -11.28 34.03
N VAL A 123 5.53 -10.80 33.08
CA VAL A 123 4.12 -11.16 32.93
C VAL A 123 3.97 -12.15 31.78
N GLU A 124 3.24 -13.25 32.02
CA GLU A 124 2.87 -14.16 30.92
C GLU A 124 1.98 -13.43 29.91
N TYR A 125 2.40 -13.40 28.68
CA TYR A 125 1.63 -12.92 27.53
C TYR A 125 1.71 -13.95 26.43
N THR A 126 0.56 -14.45 26.04
CA THR A 126 0.44 -15.32 24.88
C THR A 126 -0.30 -14.53 23.82
N ALA A 127 0.38 -14.20 22.72
CA ALA A 127 -0.31 -13.71 21.53
C ALA A 127 -1.40 -14.73 21.16
N GLU A 128 -2.57 -14.24 20.69
CA GLU A 128 -3.66 -15.16 20.33
C GLU A 128 -3.14 -16.28 19.41
N PRO A 129 -3.41 -17.56 19.71
CA PRO A 129 -2.94 -18.67 18.88
C PRO A 129 -3.59 -18.62 17.49
N GLU A 130 -2.86 -19.11 16.48
CA GLU A 130 -3.43 -19.33 15.14
C GLU A 130 -4.73 -20.13 15.26
N LYS A 131 -5.82 -19.57 14.77
CA LYS A 131 -7.16 -20.12 14.89
C LYS A 131 -7.27 -21.40 14.06
N ILE A 132 -7.54 -22.54 14.72
CA ILE A 132 -7.89 -23.78 14.04
C ILE A 132 -9.24 -23.55 13.37
N ILE A 133 -9.32 -23.68 12.05
CA ILE A 133 -10.57 -23.53 11.29
C ILE A 133 -11.53 -24.65 11.69
N VAL A 134 -12.53 -24.31 12.48
CA VAL A 134 -13.71 -25.13 12.73
C VAL A 134 -14.64 -24.99 11.52
N GLU A 135 -15.53 -25.94 11.29
CA GLU A 135 -16.47 -25.94 10.16
C GLU A 135 -17.15 -24.56 10.03
N LEU A 136 -16.90 -23.88 8.88
CA LEU A 136 -17.40 -22.51 8.64
C LEU A 136 -18.91 -22.52 8.44
N SER A 137 -19.59 -21.50 8.96
CA SER A 137 -20.99 -21.24 8.67
C SER A 137 -21.21 -20.98 7.17
N LYS A 138 -22.42 -21.25 6.70
CA LYS A 138 -22.86 -20.94 5.32
C LYS A 138 -24.23 -20.27 5.31
N ASN A 139 -24.56 -19.54 6.37
CA ASN A 139 -25.81 -18.81 6.40
C ASN A 139 -25.78 -17.62 5.44
N VAL A 140 -26.98 -17.19 5.03
CA VAL A 140 -27.16 -15.99 4.23
C VAL A 140 -27.96 -14.99 5.05
N LEU A 141 -27.33 -13.84 5.36
CA LEU A 141 -27.96 -12.72 6.04
C LEU A 141 -28.34 -11.68 4.99
N GLU A 142 -29.65 -11.50 4.78
CA GLU A 142 -30.14 -10.58 3.76
C GLU A 142 -30.34 -9.17 4.31
N VAL A 143 -29.75 -8.17 3.59
CA VAL A 143 -29.89 -6.74 3.89
C VAL A 143 -30.74 -6.08 2.83
N GLY A 144 -31.65 -5.21 3.23
CA GLY A 144 -32.46 -4.40 2.32
C GLY A 144 -33.86 -4.08 2.86
N GLU A 145 -34.64 -3.38 2.04
CA GLU A 145 -36.04 -3.08 2.38
C GLU A 145 -36.85 -4.39 2.54
N SER A 146 -37.56 -4.52 3.65
CA SER A 146 -38.33 -5.71 3.99
C SER A 146 -37.51 -7.01 4.17
N LYS A 147 -36.19 -6.90 4.41
CA LYS A 147 -35.31 -8.02 4.79
C LYS A 147 -35.10 -8.05 6.30
N ASN A 148 -34.35 -9.04 6.76
CA ASN A 148 -34.06 -9.20 8.20
C ASN A 148 -33.24 -8.04 8.77
N PHE A 149 -32.38 -7.45 7.93
CA PHE A 149 -31.53 -6.33 8.28
C PHE A 149 -31.82 -5.15 7.34
N SER A 150 -31.96 -3.95 7.89
CA SER A 150 -32.18 -2.72 7.13
C SER A 150 -30.91 -1.98 6.78
N ASN A 151 -29.80 -2.27 7.49
CA ASN A 151 -28.48 -1.75 7.23
C ASN A 151 -27.43 -2.87 7.21
N ILE A 152 -26.27 -2.60 6.65
CA ILE A 152 -25.22 -3.59 6.42
C ILE A 152 -24.49 -3.91 7.72
N GLN A 153 -24.23 -2.88 8.55
CA GLN A 153 -23.47 -3.08 9.80
C GLN A 153 -24.18 -4.06 10.75
N ASP A 154 -25.51 -3.95 10.92
CA ASP A 154 -26.25 -4.86 11.80
C ASP A 154 -26.16 -6.32 11.33
N ALA A 155 -26.12 -6.55 10.00
CA ALA A 155 -25.93 -7.89 9.45
C ALA A 155 -24.50 -8.40 9.67
N VAL A 156 -23.50 -7.54 9.51
CA VAL A 156 -22.09 -7.88 9.77
C VAL A 156 -21.88 -8.19 11.26
N ASP A 157 -22.47 -7.42 12.17
CA ASP A 157 -22.38 -7.63 13.61
C ASP A 157 -23.04 -8.94 14.07
N ALA A 158 -24.10 -9.37 13.36
CA ALA A 158 -24.79 -10.62 13.63
C ALA A 158 -24.14 -11.85 12.99
N ALA A 159 -23.22 -11.64 12.05
CA ALA A 159 -22.61 -12.72 11.26
C ALA A 159 -21.56 -13.50 12.06
N ILE A 160 -21.42 -14.76 11.70
CA ILE A 160 -20.33 -15.63 12.16
C ILE A 160 -19.47 -16.08 10.98
N GLU A 161 -18.28 -16.60 11.27
CA GLU A 161 -17.31 -17.00 10.25
C GLU A 161 -17.90 -17.89 9.15
N GLY A 162 -17.71 -17.49 7.91
CA GLY A 162 -18.18 -18.18 6.71
C GLY A 162 -19.56 -17.73 6.20
N ASP A 163 -20.24 -16.81 6.88
CA ASP A 163 -21.53 -16.29 6.45
C ASP A 163 -21.42 -15.39 5.22
N LEU A 164 -22.52 -15.32 4.45
CA LEU A 164 -22.72 -14.39 3.35
C LEU A 164 -23.66 -13.26 3.79
N ILE A 165 -23.20 -12.03 3.71
CA ILE A 165 -24.02 -10.82 3.79
C ILE A 165 -24.49 -10.50 2.38
N LEU A 166 -25.75 -10.77 2.06
CA LEU A 166 -26.33 -10.53 0.74
C LEU A 166 -27.12 -9.22 0.74
N ILE A 167 -26.56 -8.21 0.06
CA ILE A 167 -27.09 -6.84 0.05
C ILE A 167 -27.99 -6.66 -1.18
N ASN A 168 -29.26 -6.35 -0.97
CA ASN A 168 -30.20 -6.07 -2.04
C ASN A 168 -30.05 -4.64 -2.58
N GLU A 169 -30.61 -4.37 -3.76
CA GLU A 169 -30.57 -3.07 -4.41
C GLU A 169 -31.00 -1.94 -3.46
N GLY A 170 -30.22 -0.86 -3.37
CA GLY A 170 -30.45 0.27 -2.48
C GLY A 170 -29.21 1.16 -2.35
N VAL A 171 -29.42 2.33 -1.75
CA VAL A 171 -28.33 3.23 -1.33
C VAL A 171 -28.24 3.17 0.19
N TYR A 172 -27.08 2.80 0.68
CA TYR A 172 -26.77 2.59 2.11
C TYR A 172 -25.80 3.68 2.56
N ASN A 173 -26.32 4.63 3.33
CA ASN A 173 -25.55 5.78 3.82
C ASN A 173 -24.86 5.41 5.15
N GLU A 174 -23.88 4.53 5.09
CA GLU A 174 -23.20 4.00 6.26
C GLU A 174 -21.70 3.70 5.99
N SER A 175 -20.92 3.59 7.02
CA SER A 175 -19.59 2.94 7.04
C SER A 175 -19.75 1.55 7.62
N VAL A 176 -19.04 0.57 7.08
CA VAL A 176 -19.12 -0.83 7.54
C VAL A 176 -17.77 -1.26 8.09
N THR A 177 -17.73 -1.70 9.35
CA THR A 177 -16.54 -2.25 10.00
C THR A 177 -16.68 -3.76 10.13
N VAL A 178 -15.72 -4.50 9.56
CA VAL A 178 -15.70 -5.97 9.55
C VAL A 178 -14.62 -6.46 10.48
N THR A 179 -15.03 -7.22 11.49
CA THR A 179 -14.14 -7.83 12.50
C THR A 179 -14.31 -9.35 12.63
N THR A 180 -15.18 -9.93 11.79
CA THR A 180 -15.41 -11.38 11.71
C THR A 180 -14.75 -11.93 10.45
N SER A 181 -13.88 -12.93 10.61
CA SER A 181 -13.12 -13.54 9.50
C SER A 181 -14.02 -14.37 8.58
N TYR A 182 -13.55 -14.55 7.35
CA TYR A 182 -14.16 -15.46 6.35
C TYR A 182 -15.55 -15.03 5.87
N LEU A 183 -15.95 -13.79 6.07
CA LEU A 183 -17.20 -13.25 5.55
C LEU A 183 -17.13 -12.97 4.04
N THR A 184 -18.27 -13.12 3.39
CA THR A 184 -18.50 -12.56 2.05
C THR A 184 -19.55 -11.47 2.14
N ILE A 185 -19.22 -10.26 1.68
CA ILE A 185 -20.12 -9.12 1.56
C ILE A 185 -20.41 -8.94 0.08
N ARG A 186 -21.63 -9.27 -0.35
CA ARG A 186 -22.01 -9.33 -1.76
C ARG A 186 -23.23 -8.51 -2.06
N GLY A 187 -23.13 -7.61 -3.05
CA GLY A 187 -24.28 -6.93 -3.62
C GLY A 187 -25.02 -7.81 -4.64
N THR A 188 -26.34 -7.72 -4.68
CA THR A 188 -27.14 -8.38 -5.73
C THR A 188 -26.93 -7.77 -7.11
N ASN A 189 -26.46 -6.52 -7.19
CA ASN A 189 -26.19 -5.83 -8.45
C ASN A 189 -25.11 -4.74 -8.22
N ARG A 190 -24.03 -4.81 -8.97
CA ARG A 190 -22.88 -3.89 -8.87
C ARG A 190 -23.25 -2.42 -8.96
N ASN A 191 -24.21 -2.07 -9.83
CA ASN A 191 -24.57 -0.68 -10.14
C ASN A 191 -25.69 -0.15 -9.24
N LYS A 192 -26.42 -1.01 -8.54
CA LYS A 192 -27.61 -0.64 -7.77
C LYS A 192 -27.49 -0.88 -6.27
N VAL A 193 -26.48 -1.64 -5.84
CA VAL A 193 -26.09 -1.73 -4.42
C VAL A 193 -24.99 -0.71 -4.22
N ILE A 194 -25.30 0.39 -3.55
CA ILE A 194 -24.41 1.53 -3.41
C ILE A 194 -24.20 1.85 -1.93
N ILE A 195 -22.95 1.80 -1.48
CA ILE A 195 -22.54 2.27 -0.14
C ILE A 195 -22.02 3.69 -0.33
N ASP A 196 -22.64 4.67 0.33
CA ASP A 196 -22.40 6.10 0.09
C ASP A 196 -21.97 6.80 1.37
N GLY A 197 -20.78 7.38 1.37
CA GLY A 197 -20.21 8.11 2.50
C GLY A 197 -20.74 9.54 2.63
N GLU A 198 -21.49 10.06 1.64
CA GLU A 198 -22.00 11.43 1.60
C GLU A 198 -20.91 12.50 1.81
N PHE A 199 -19.64 12.14 1.58
CA PHE A 199 -18.43 12.94 1.90
C PHE A 199 -18.30 13.34 3.38
N MET A 200 -18.98 12.61 4.28
CA MET A 200 -18.99 12.84 5.72
C MET A 200 -18.37 11.70 6.51
N ARG A 201 -18.31 10.50 5.92
CA ARG A 201 -17.73 9.28 6.53
C ARG A 201 -16.34 9.04 5.95
N GLU A 202 -15.44 8.46 6.73
CA GLU A 202 -14.04 8.27 6.33
C GLU A 202 -13.88 7.09 5.38
N ASN A 203 -14.24 5.88 5.78
CA ASN A 203 -14.07 4.67 5.00
C ASN A 203 -15.41 3.99 4.69
N GLY A 204 -15.52 3.37 3.52
CA GLY A 204 -16.74 2.68 3.12
C GLY A 204 -16.88 1.33 3.80
N ILE A 205 -16.04 0.37 3.45
CA ILE A 205 -15.94 -0.93 4.13
C ILE A 205 -14.50 -1.05 4.62
N GLN A 206 -14.33 -1.26 5.93
CA GLN A 206 -13.03 -1.39 6.57
C GLN A 206 -12.90 -2.74 7.27
N ILE A 207 -11.83 -3.46 6.96
CA ILE A 207 -11.54 -4.80 7.44
C ILE A 207 -10.20 -4.75 8.18
N TYR A 208 -10.21 -4.99 9.50
CA TYR A 208 -9.01 -4.92 10.34
C TYR A 208 -8.65 -6.29 10.92
N ASP A 209 -7.39 -6.73 10.77
CA ASP A 209 -6.84 -8.00 11.28
C ASP A 209 -7.84 -9.16 11.12
N THR A 210 -8.45 -9.25 9.93
CA THR A 210 -9.59 -10.12 9.68
C THR A 210 -9.38 -10.87 8.38
N ASP A 211 -9.18 -12.18 8.48
CA ASP A 211 -8.74 -13.03 7.37
C ASP A 211 -9.90 -13.48 6.47
N GLY A 212 -9.58 -13.70 5.20
CA GLY A 212 -10.46 -14.37 4.25
C GLY A 212 -11.74 -13.62 3.87
N VAL A 213 -11.76 -12.28 4.03
CA VAL A 213 -12.95 -11.47 3.73
C VAL A 213 -13.01 -11.11 2.25
N THR A 214 -14.17 -11.40 1.64
CA THR A 214 -14.51 -10.99 0.27
C THR A 214 -15.51 -9.84 0.27
N VAL A 215 -15.26 -8.82 -0.55
CA VAL A 215 -16.21 -7.75 -0.88
C VAL A 215 -16.44 -7.76 -2.39
N GLU A 216 -17.68 -7.93 -2.83
CA GLU A 216 -17.92 -8.10 -4.25
C GLU A 216 -19.28 -7.60 -4.75
N ASN A 217 -19.30 -7.27 -6.05
CA ASN A 217 -20.51 -6.94 -6.83
C ASN A 217 -21.34 -5.78 -6.27
N LEU A 218 -20.70 -4.71 -5.85
CA LEU A 218 -21.33 -3.50 -5.32
C LEU A 218 -20.51 -2.24 -5.66
N SER A 219 -21.10 -1.08 -5.39
CA SER A 219 -20.44 0.23 -5.56
C SER A 219 -20.18 0.88 -4.21
N VAL A 220 -19.01 1.55 -4.07
CA VAL A 220 -18.63 2.30 -2.87
C VAL A 220 -18.13 3.68 -3.28
N ARG A 221 -18.71 4.74 -2.72
CA ARG A 221 -18.44 6.12 -3.16
C ARG A 221 -18.53 7.17 -2.06
N ASN A 222 -17.98 8.33 -2.37
CA ASN A 222 -18.17 9.57 -1.60
C ASN A 222 -17.70 9.48 -0.14
N PHE A 223 -16.65 8.73 0.11
CA PHE A 223 -15.97 8.70 1.40
C PHE A 223 -14.86 9.74 1.45
N SER A 224 -14.52 10.24 2.63
CA SER A 224 -13.45 11.25 2.79
C SER A 224 -12.05 10.65 2.78
N LEU A 225 -11.93 9.32 2.91
CA LEU A 225 -10.71 8.53 2.77
C LEU A 225 -10.95 7.39 1.77
N ASN A 226 -11.03 6.14 2.22
CA ASN A 226 -10.98 4.96 1.36
C ASN A 226 -12.36 4.42 0.98
N GLY A 227 -12.46 3.81 -0.20
CA GLY A 227 -13.64 3.05 -0.59
C GLY A 227 -13.72 1.73 0.17
N VAL A 228 -12.88 0.76 -0.14
CA VAL A 228 -12.79 -0.52 0.58
C VAL A 228 -11.36 -0.74 1.06
N TYR A 229 -11.20 -1.05 2.33
CA TYR A 229 -9.92 -1.05 3.02
C TYR A 229 -9.69 -2.34 3.80
N TRP A 230 -8.62 -3.06 3.49
CA TRP A 230 -8.08 -4.21 4.26
C TRP A 230 -6.78 -3.81 4.94
N ASN A 231 -6.65 -4.11 6.21
CA ASN A 231 -5.43 -3.90 6.99
C ASN A 231 -5.13 -5.12 7.84
N GLY A 232 -3.91 -5.66 7.74
CA GLY A 232 -3.46 -6.81 8.53
C GLY A 232 -4.18 -8.12 8.18
N ALA A 233 -4.75 -8.23 6.97
CA ALA A 233 -5.54 -9.36 6.55
C ALA A 233 -4.68 -10.42 5.83
N LYS A 234 -4.88 -11.68 6.18
CA LYS A 234 -4.37 -12.80 5.40
C LYS A 234 -5.49 -13.44 4.60
N GLY A 235 -5.41 -13.32 3.28
CA GLY A 235 -6.49 -13.67 2.38
C GLY A 235 -7.56 -12.58 2.31
N PHE A 236 -7.64 -11.92 1.16
CA PHE A 236 -8.66 -10.90 0.89
C PHE A 236 -9.09 -10.94 -0.57
N ARG A 237 -10.29 -10.50 -0.86
CA ARG A 237 -10.73 -10.33 -2.25
C ARG A 237 -11.64 -9.13 -2.42
N GLY A 238 -11.29 -8.26 -3.37
CA GLY A 238 -12.17 -7.24 -3.94
C GLY A 238 -12.50 -7.60 -5.38
N SER A 239 -13.77 -7.88 -5.69
CA SER A 239 -14.15 -8.36 -7.00
C SER A 239 -15.43 -7.71 -7.52
N TYR A 240 -15.48 -7.35 -8.81
CA TYR A 240 -16.64 -6.65 -9.38
C TYR A 240 -17.06 -5.43 -8.56
N LEU A 241 -16.10 -4.68 -8.04
CA LEU A 241 -16.33 -3.43 -7.32
C LEU A 241 -16.32 -2.23 -8.27
N THR A 242 -17.21 -1.28 -8.05
CA THR A 242 -17.12 0.07 -8.62
C THR A 242 -16.85 1.04 -7.50
N VAL A 243 -15.59 1.52 -7.40
CA VAL A 243 -15.18 2.46 -6.36
C VAL A 243 -14.89 3.81 -7.00
N TYR A 244 -15.50 4.89 -6.49
CA TYR A 244 -15.33 6.19 -7.10
C TYR A 244 -15.56 7.37 -6.15
N ASN A 245 -14.86 8.47 -6.41
CA ASN A 245 -14.95 9.73 -5.67
C ASN A 245 -14.72 9.53 -4.16
N ASN A 246 -13.77 8.69 -3.78
CA ASN A 246 -13.30 8.60 -2.39
C ASN A 246 -12.04 9.47 -2.22
N GLY A 247 -11.83 10.00 -1.02
CA GLY A 247 -10.90 11.09 -0.78
C GLY A 247 -9.42 10.68 -0.72
N ASP A 248 -9.11 9.38 -0.83
CA ASP A 248 -7.75 8.86 -0.86
C ASP A 248 -7.65 7.68 -1.84
N TYR A 249 -7.98 6.45 -1.43
CA TYR A 249 -7.88 5.24 -2.25
C TYR A 249 -9.24 4.66 -2.67
N GLY A 250 -9.24 3.97 -3.81
CA GLY A 250 -10.41 3.19 -4.25
C GLY A 250 -10.53 1.88 -3.47
N VAL A 251 -9.66 0.90 -3.78
CA VAL A 251 -9.45 -0.32 -3.00
C VAL A 251 -8.03 -0.32 -2.44
N TYR A 252 -7.91 -0.60 -1.16
CA TYR A 252 -6.67 -0.43 -0.42
C TYR A 252 -6.40 -1.67 0.44
N ALA A 253 -5.28 -2.35 0.23
CA ALA A 253 -4.80 -3.46 1.05
C ALA A 253 -3.42 -3.09 1.62
N PHE A 254 -3.36 -2.90 2.93
CA PHE A 254 -2.17 -2.50 3.66
C PHE A 254 -1.77 -3.59 4.64
N ASP A 255 -0.49 -3.92 4.72
CA ASP A 255 0.01 -5.02 5.57
C ASP A 255 -0.80 -6.32 5.43
N SER A 256 -1.27 -6.57 4.20
CA SER A 256 -2.18 -7.67 3.89
C SER A 256 -1.58 -8.56 2.81
N THR A 257 -1.82 -9.87 2.92
CA THR A 257 -1.20 -10.88 2.04
C THR A 257 -2.22 -11.87 1.47
N ASP A 258 -1.81 -12.66 0.49
CA ASP A 258 -2.61 -13.76 -0.10
C ASP A 258 -3.95 -13.27 -0.69
N GLY A 259 -3.92 -12.09 -1.35
CA GLY A 259 -5.13 -11.41 -1.78
C GLY A 259 -5.30 -11.25 -3.29
N VAL A 260 -6.51 -10.85 -3.69
CA VAL A 260 -6.90 -10.66 -5.09
C VAL A 260 -7.76 -9.42 -5.27
N PHE A 261 -7.39 -8.57 -6.25
CA PHE A 261 -8.26 -7.56 -6.82
C PHE A 261 -8.54 -7.89 -8.29
N ASP A 262 -9.78 -8.26 -8.60
CA ASP A 262 -10.19 -8.60 -9.94
C ASP A 262 -11.51 -7.92 -10.36
N ASN A 263 -11.62 -7.56 -11.64
CA ASN A 263 -12.81 -6.91 -12.20
C ASN A 263 -13.23 -5.62 -11.46
N VAL A 264 -12.30 -4.93 -10.82
CA VAL A 264 -12.52 -3.65 -10.15
C VAL A 264 -12.53 -2.54 -11.20
N TYR A 265 -13.45 -1.61 -11.05
CA TYR A 265 -13.41 -0.30 -11.69
C TYR A 265 -13.18 0.77 -10.61
N ALA A 266 -12.14 1.59 -10.78
CA ALA A 266 -11.79 2.63 -9.83
C ALA A 266 -11.57 3.98 -10.50
N SER A 267 -12.22 5.06 -10.02
CA SER A 267 -12.05 6.40 -10.58
C SER A 267 -12.25 7.54 -9.58
N GLY A 268 -11.58 8.67 -9.83
CA GLY A 268 -11.77 9.89 -9.06
C GLY A 268 -11.12 9.91 -7.68
N HIS A 269 -9.99 9.20 -7.49
CA HIS A 269 -9.27 9.13 -6.22
C HIS A 269 -8.02 10.02 -6.23
N PRO A 270 -7.80 10.85 -5.17
CA PRO A 270 -6.64 11.74 -5.08
C PRO A 270 -5.30 11.05 -4.87
N ASP A 271 -5.28 9.79 -4.43
CA ASP A 271 -4.09 8.95 -4.42
C ASP A 271 -4.22 7.88 -5.50
N SER A 272 -4.56 6.64 -5.21
CA SER A 272 -4.64 5.63 -6.26
C SER A 272 -5.97 4.88 -6.33
N GLY A 273 -6.30 4.41 -7.54
CA GLY A 273 -7.47 3.58 -7.75
C GLY A 273 -7.33 2.23 -7.03
N ILE A 274 -6.14 1.61 -7.12
CA ILE A 274 -5.80 0.35 -6.47
C ILE A 274 -4.47 0.48 -5.73
N TYR A 275 -4.43 -0.01 -4.49
CA TYR A 275 -3.23 -0.04 -3.67
C TYR A 275 -3.04 -1.42 -3.00
N ILE A 276 -1.83 -1.96 -3.07
CA ILE A 276 -1.34 -3.04 -2.19
C ILE A 276 0.04 -2.60 -1.71
N GLY A 277 0.21 -2.41 -0.40
CA GLY A 277 1.45 -1.91 0.21
C GLY A 277 1.85 -2.61 1.49
N GLN A 278 3.07 -2.32 1.94
CA GLN A 278 3.69 -2.81 3.18
C GLN A 278 3.64 -4.35 3.35
N CYS A 279 3.79 -5.12 2.28
CA CYS A 279 3.81 -6.57 2.35
C CYS A 279 5.03 -7.18 1.64
N TYR A 280 5.67 -8.16 2.31
CA TYR A 280 6.72 -8.97 1.69
C TYR A 280 6.88 -10.33 2.41
N PRO A 281 6.55 -11.49 1.73
CA PRO A 281 5.92 -11.55 0.42
C PRO A 281 4.44 -11.15 0.46
N CYS A 282 3.95 -10.45 -0.59
CA CYS A 282 2.53 -10.09 -0.70
C CYS A 282 1.65 -11.27 -1.12
N ASN A 283 2.15 -12.18 -1.98
CA ASN A 283 1.39 -13.29 -2.56
C ASN A 283 0.02 -12.83 -3.10
N SER A 284 0.01 -11.80 -3.92
CA SER A 284 -1.24 -11.13 -4.32
C SER A 284 -1.34 -10.91 -5.82
N LEU A 285 -2.58 -10.86 -6.32
CA LEU A 285 -2.91 -10.73 -7.73
C LEU A 285 -3.81 -9.52 -7.98
N ILE A 286 -3.49 -8.73 -9.01
CA ILE A 286 -4.28 -7.60 -9.51
C ILE A 286 -4.50 -7.81 -10.99
N PHE A 287 -5.73 -8.18 -11.42
CA PHE A 287 -5.96 -8.51 -12.82
C PHE A 287 -7.38 -8.18 -13.31
N ASN A 288 -7.51 -7.96 -14.63
CA ASN A 288 -8.77 -7.65 -15.29
C ASN A 288 -9.48 -6.39 -14.73
N ASN A 289 -8.73 -5.45 -14.19
CA ASN A 289 -9.27 -4.22 -13.65
C ASN A 289 -9.24 -3.09 -14.68
N VAL A 290 -10.12 -2.11 -14.53
CA VAL A 290 -10.12 -0.86 -15.28
C VAL A 290 -10.00 0.29 -14.29
N VAL A 291 -8.94 1.08 -14.42
CA VAL A 291 -8.60 2.13 -13.47
C VAL A 291 -8.31 3.42 -14.23
N GLU A 292 -9.16 4.43 -14.03
CA GLU A 292 -9.10 5.67 -14.79
C GLU A 292 -9.45 6.90 -13.95
N GLY A 293 -8.90 8.06 -14.29
CA GLY A 293 -9.28 9.32 -13.64
C GLY A 293 -8.81 9.49 -12.20
N ASN A 294 -7.76 8.80 -11.79
CA ASN A 294 -7.14 8.92 -10.46
C ASN A 294 -5.82 9.67 -10.55
N ALA A 295 -5.25 10.07 -9.41
CA ALA A 295 -3.87 10.56 -9.38
C ALA A 295 -2.91 9.47 -9.87
N LEU A 296 -3.00 8.30 -9.30
CA LEU A 296 -2.25 7.12 -9.71
C LEU A 296 -3.23 5.99 -10.04
N GLY A 297 -2.97 5.26 -11.12
CA GLY A 297 -3.76 4.07 -11.39
C GLY A 297 -3.51 3.03 -10.30
N TYR A 298 -2.25 2.60 -10.15
CA TYR A 298 -1.77 1.75 -9.07
C TYR A 298 -0.67 2.46 -8.26
N SER A 299 -0.73 2.32 -6.95
CA SER A 299 0.37 2.59 -6.03
C SER A 299 0.60 1.38 -5.12
N GLY A 300 1.83 1.25 -4.61
CA GLY A 300 2.16 0.16 -3.69
C GLY A 300 3.53 0.42 -3.08
N THR A 301 3.54 0.96 -1.87
CA THR A 301 4.76 1.29 -1.15
C THR A 301 5.33 0.05 -0.48
N ASN A 302 6.62 -0.19 -0.62
CA ASN A 302 7.37 -1.29 0.01
C ASN A 302 6.70 -2.68 -0.12
N ALA A 303 5.99 -2.88 -1.23
CA ALA A 303 5.29 -4.11 -1.54
C ALA A 303 6.09 -4.98 -2.52
N GLY A 304 5.85 -6.28 -2.50
CA GLY A 304 6.42 -7.21 -3.46
C GLY A 304 6.55 -8.64 -2.97
N GLY A 305 7.34 -9.46 -3.67
CA GLY A 305 7.38 -10.89 -3.42
C GLY A 305 6.08 -11.56 -3.86
N HIS A 306 6.08 -12.10 -5.06
CA HIS A 306 4.87 -12.70 -5.67
C HIS A 306 3.68 -11.73 -5.75
N LEU A 307 3.93 -10.48 -6.13
CA LEU A 307 2.90 -9.50 -6.48
C LEU A 307 2.83 -9.36 -8.00
N TYR A 308 1.68 -9.70 -8.57
CA TYR A 308 1.47 -9.71 -10.02
C TYR A 308 0.36 -8.75 -10.43
N LEU A 309 0.68 -7.82 -11.35
CA LEU A 309 -0.27 -6.93 -12.01
C LEU A 309 -0.38 -7.36 -13.47
N PHE A 310 -1.51 -7.94 -13.90
CA PHE A 310 -1.62 -8.45 -15.27
C PHE A 310 -3.01 -8.27 -15.88
N ASN A 311 -3.04 -8.10 -17.21
CA ASN A 311 -4.28 -7.95 -17.97
C ASN A 311 -5.20 -6.80 -17.46
N ASN A 312 -4.63 -5.72 -16.94
CA ASN A 312 -5.40 -4.56 -16.50
C ASN A 312 -5.35 -3.45 -17.56
N ILE A 313 -6.32 -2.54 -17.47
CA ILE A 313 -6.36 -1.28 -18.22
C ILE A 313 -6.14 -0.12 -17.24
N TRP A 314 -5.03 0.60 -17.43
CA TRP A 314 -4.66 1.80 -16.69
C TRP A 314 -4.68 2.97 -17.66
N ARG A 315 -5.73 3.80 -17.61
CA ARG A 315 -5.92 4.86 -18.59
C ARG A 315 -6.41 6.15 -17.97
N ASP A 316 -6.13 7.26 -18.60
CA ASP A 316 -6.67 8.58 -18.22
C ASP A 316 -6.47 8.93 -16.72
N ASN A 317 -5.48 8.32 -16.05
CA ASN A 317 -5.02 8.74 -14.74
C ASN A 317 -3.98 9.88 -14.91
N MET A 318 -3.60 10.54 -13.83
CA MET A 318 -2.47 11.47 -13.90
C MET A 318 -1.15 10.71 -14.11
N SER A 319 -0.99 9.52 -13.53
CA SER A 319 0.06 8.54 -13.80
C SER A 319 -0.50 7.11 -13.78
N GLY A 320 0.12 6.18 -14.51
CA GLY A 320 -0.38 4.82 -14.64
C GLY A 320 -0.03 3.93 -13.45
N ILE A 321 1.09 3.21 -13.49
CA ILE A 321 1.53 2.22 -12.49
C ILE A 321 2.76 2.75 -11.76
N VAL A 322 2.66 2.92 -10.44
CA VAL A 322 3.68 3.57 -9.60
C VAL A 322 3.95 2.79 -8.31
N PRO A 323 4.45 1.53 -8.37
CA PRO A 323 5.01 0.90 -7.17
C PRO A 323 6.22 1.71 -6.72
N ASN A 324 6.38 1.92 -5.42
CA ASN A 324 7.41 2.82 -4.91
C ASN A 324 8.08 2.32 -3.63
N THR A 325 9.09 3.04 -3.17
CA THR A 325 9.81 2.81 -1.92
C THR A 325 9.79 4.08 -1.09
N LEU A 326 9.31 4.00 0.15
CA LEU A 326 9.32 5.10 1.11
C LEU A 326 9.77 4.61 2.49
N ASP A 327 10.33 5.52 3.28
CA ASP A 327 10.71 5.24 4.67
C ASP A 327 9.53 5.30 5.65
N SER A 328 8.36 5.78 5.18
CA SER A 328 7.15 5.89 5.99
C SER A 328 6.48 4.54 6.28
N GLU A 329 6.73 3.53 5.44
CA GLU A 329 6.18 2.18 5.59
C GLU A 329 7.28 1.16 5.88
N LEU A 330 6.90 0.01 6.46
CA LEU A 330 7.84 -1.07 6.75
C LEU A 330 8.36 -1.75 5.48
N ASN A 331 9.39 -2.56 5.65
CA ASN A 331 10.01 -3.41 4.62
C ASN A 331 10.66 -2.70 3.41
N PRO A 332 11.19 -1.45 3.50
CA PRO A 332 11.88 -0.85 2.36
C PRO A 332 13.15 -1.65 1.99
N PRO A 333 13.58 -1.68 0.73
CA PRO A 333 12.88 -1.15 -0.43
C PRO A 333 11.77 -2.07 -0.94
N GLY A 334 10.78 -1.52 -1.63
CA GLY A 334 9.82 -2.29 -2.40
C GLY A 334 10.52 -3.12 -3.48
N ARG A 335 10.03 -4.35 -3.77
CA ARG A 335 10.78 -5.29 -4.59
C ARG A 335 9.94 -6.41 -5.21
N GLU A 336 10.47 -7.03 -6.27
CA GLU A 336 9.96 -8.29 -6.82
C GLU A 336 8.47 -8.25 -7.21
N THR A 337 8.05 -7.15 -7.84
CA THR A 337 6.73 -7.04 -8.46
C THR A 337 6.83 -7.40 -9.94
N THR A 338 5.88 -8.19 -10.44
CA THR A 338 5.75 -8.52 -11.86
C THR A 338 4.58 -7.75 -12.47
N ILE A 339 4.89 -6.90 -13.46
CA ILE A 339 3.91 -6.09 -14.20
C ILE A 339 3.91 -6.63 -15.64
N VAL A 340 2.84 -7.36 -16.03
CA VAL A 340 2.84 -8.10 -17.28
C VAL A 340 1.50 -8.02 -18.03
N GLY A 341 1.55 -7.81 -19.36
CA GLY A 341 0.36 -7.85 -20.20
C GLY A 341 -0.69 -6.77 -19.90
N ASN A 342 -0.29 -5.61 -19.38
CA ASN A 342 -1.20 -4.50 -19.10
C ASN A 342 -1.28 -3.53 -20.27
N LEU A 343 -2.47 -2.95 -20.49
CA LEU A 343 -2.66 -1.77 -21.33
C LEU A 343 -2.52 -0.52 -20.45
N VAL A 344 -1.49 0.29 -20.70
CA VAL A 344 -1.20 1.52 -19.99
C VAL A 344 -1.22 2.67 -20.99
N ILE A 345 -2.29 3.46 -21.02
CA ILE A 345 -2.52 4.42 -22.09
C ILE A 345 -3.05 5.75 -21.59
N ASP A 346 -2.60 6.85 -22.19
CA ASP A 346 -3.12 8.21 -21.98
C ASP A 346 -3.11 8.66 -20.50
N ASN A 347 -2.17 8.21 -19.66
CA ASN A 347 -2.11 8.65 -18.26
C ASN A 347 -1.52 10.06 -18.16
N ASN A 348 -2.28 11.02 -18.66
CA ASN A 348 -1.97 12.43 -18.79
C ASN A 348 -3.07 13.34 -18.24
N ASN A 349 -4.01 12.80 -17.46
CA ASN A 349 -5.14 13.56 -16.95
C ASN A 349 -4.74 14.48 -15.79
N TYR A 350 -4.38 15.71 -16.13
CA TYR A 350 -3.99 16.72 -15.13
C TYR A 350 -5.18 17.35 -14.40
N GLU A 351 -6.42 17.02 -14.81
CA GLU A 351 -7.65 17.40 -14.14
C GLU A 351 -8.14 16.30 -13.17
N ALA A 352 -7.45 15.16 -13.08
CA ALA A 352 -7.76 14.14 -12.08
C ALA A 352 -7.54 14.69 -10.66
N PRO A 353 -8.37 14.29 -9.69
CA PRO A 353 -8.10 14.59 -8.29
C PRO A 353 -6.70 14.09 -7.91
N THR A 354 -5.94 14.86 -7.14
CA THR A 354 -4.56 14.46 -6.83
C THR A 354 -4.08 14.99 -5.49
N ASN A 355 -3.19 14.23 -4.87
CA ASN A 355 -2.29 14.67 -3.82
C ASN A 355 -0.94 15.11 -4.41
N ARG A 356 0.05 15.40 -3.55
CA ARG A 356 1.37 15.86 -4.02
C ARG A 356 2.17 14.76 -4.72
N PHE A 357 2.00 13.51 -4.35
CA PHE A 357 2.71 12.38 -4.97
C PHE A 357 2.25 12.15 -6.42
N GLY A 358 0.96 12.24 -6.70
CA GLY A 358 0.44 12.16 -8.06
C GLY A 358 1.09 13.20 -8.98
N LEU A 359 1.30 14.43 -8.50
CA LEU A 359 1.98 15.48 -9.28
C LEU A 359 3.45 15.15 -9.59
N VAL A 360 4.16 14.47 -8.70
CA VAL A 360 5.55 14.03 -8.95
C VAL A 360 5.60 13.08 -10.14
N ALA A 361 4.72 12.10 -10.17
CA ALA A 361 4.65 11.05 -11.19
C ALA A 361 3.82 11.42 -12.43
N LYS A 362 3.22 12.62 -12.49
CA LYS A 362 2.30 13.03 -13.56
C LYS A 362 2.87 12.81 -14.97
N GLY A 363 2.03 12.27 -15.86
CA GLY A 363 2.37 12.03 -17.26
C GLY A 363 3.35 10.88 -17.48
N MET A 364 3.39 9.90 -16.57
CA MET A 364 4.20 8.69 -16.69
C MET A 364 3.34 7.45 -16.81
N GLY A 365 3.78 6.48 -17.62
CA GLY A 365 3.08 5.20 -17.80
C GLY A 365 3.38 4.23 -16.65
N ILE A 366 4.58 3.66 -16.62
CA ILE A 366 5.07 2.77 -15.56
C ILE A 366 6.34 3.39 -14.97
N VAL A 367 6.33 3.66 -13.69
CA VAL A 367 7.49 4.19 -12.99
C VAL A 367 7.80 3.37 -11.74
N VAL A 368 9.06 2.91 -11.60
CA VAL A 368 9.52 2.04 -10.52
C VAL A 368 10.67 2.72 -9.75
N PRO A 369 10.34 3.66 -8.85
CA PRO A 369 11.34 4.46 -8.13
C PRO A 369 11.88 3.71 -6.90
N GLY A 370 13.21 3.54 -6.86
CA GLY A 370 13.93 2.93 -5.74
C GLY A 370 13.65 1.44 -5.53
N ARG A 371 13.23 0.73 -6.58
CA ARG A 371 12.75 -0.66 -6.52
C ARG A 371 13.84 -1.68 -6.81
N VAL A 372 13.66 -2.91 -6.33
CA VAL A 372 14.63 -4.00 -6.48
C VAL A 372 13.98 -5.24 -7.09
N GLY A 373 14.50 -5.72 -8.23
CA GLY A 373 14.11 -7.02 -8.80
C GLY A 373 12.72 -7.04 -9.45
N ASP A 374 12.15 -5.91 -9.79
CA ASP A 374 10.89 -5.86 -10.52
C ASP A 374 11.03 -6.37 -11.95
N VAL A 375 9.99 -7.04 -12.46
CA VAL A 375 9.88 -7.50 -13.85
C VAL A 375 8.75 -6.75 -14.54
N ILE A 376 9.06 -6.07 -15.63
CA ILE A 376 8.10 -5.32 -16.46
C ILE A 376 8.14 -5.92 -17.86
N GLU A 377 7.12 -6.69 -18.22
CA GLU A 377 7.16 -7.42 -19.50
C GLU A 377 5.82 -7.44 -20.24
N LYS A 378 5.89 -7.49 -21.56
CA LYS A 378 4.74 -7.64 -22.46
C LYS A 378 3.60 -6.62 -22.22
N ASN A 379 3.93 -5.44 -21.67
CA ASN A 379 2.95 -4.37 -21.53
C ASN A 379 2.86 -3.54 -22.82
N LEU A 380 1.69 -2.98 -23.07
CA LEU A 380 1.45 -2.01 -24.13
C LEU A 380 1.28 -0.63 -23.49
N VAL A 381 2.30 0.23 -23.66
CA VAL A 381 2.42 1.52 -22.97
C VAL A 381 2.43 2.63 -24.01
N ILE A 382 1.39 3.46 -24.06
CA ILE A 382 1.17 4.42 -25.16
C ILE A 382 0.79 5.80 -24.65
N ASN A 383 1.34 6.82 -25.29
CA ASN A 383 0.98 8.23 -25.18
C ASN A 383 1.05 8.78 -23.75
N HIS A 384 2.28 8.95 -23.26
CA HIS A 384 2.54 9.56 -21.96
C HIS A 384 3.35 10.85 -22.13
N ASN A 385 2.93 11.94 -21.48
CA ASN A 385 3.56 13.25 -21.67
C ASN A 385 5.03 13.33 -21.17
N ARG A 386 5.46 12.39 -20.32
CA ARG A 386 6.84 12.29 -19.84
C ARG A 386 7.49 10.99 -20.26
N TYR A 387 7.35 9.95 -19.47
CA TYR A 387 8.02 8.68 -19.68
C TYR A 387 7.00 7.56 -19.91
N GLY A 388 7.30 6.68 -20.87
CA GLY A 388 6.56 5.44 -21.03
C GLY A 388 6.87 4.48 -19.88
N ILE A 389 8.09 3.94 -19.82
CA ILE A 389 8.58 3.11 -18.70
C ILE A 389 9.88 3.73 -18.15
N VAL A 390 9.95 3.95 -16.85
CA VAL A 390 11.15 4.50 -16.20
C VAL A 390 11.49 3.79 -14.90
N ALA A 391 12.74 3.31 -14.80
CA ALA A 391 13.37 2.95 -13.55
C ALA A 391 14.20 4.12 -13.02
N SER A 392 13.94 4.54 -11.78
CA SER A 392 14.56 5.75 -11.21
C SER A 392 14.98 5.55 -9.74
N PRO A 393 15.90 6.35 -9.22
CA PRO A 393 16.11 6.40 -7.79
C PRO A 393 14.87 6.97 -7.10
N MET A 394 14.73 6.68 -5.80
CA MET A 394 13.78 7.32 -4.89
C MET A 394 14.54 7.99 -3.76
N LEU A 395 14.21 9.23 -3.48
CA LEU A 395 14.74 9.99 -2.36
C LEU A 395 13.59 10.32 -1.40
N ASP A 396 13.65 9.74 -0.23
CA ASP A 396 12.82 10.07 0.93
C ASP A 396 13.76 10.40 2.10
N ALA A 397 13.60 9.88 3.30
CA ALA A 397 14.60 10.01 4.36
C ALA A 397 15.92 9.33 3.97
N ASN A 398 15.84 8.22 3.24
CA ASN A 398 16.97 7.53 2.63
C ASN A 398 16.93 7.61 1.10
N LEU A 399 18.07 7.34 0.46
CA LEU A 399 18.16 7.26 -0.99
C LEU A 399 18.16 5.80 -1.42
N TYR A 400 17.17 5.41 -2.20
CA TYR A 400 17.00 4.08 -2.76
C TYR A 400 17.30 4.09 -4.26
N PHE A 401 18.05 3.09 -4.72
CA PHE A 401 18.39 2.95 -6.14
C PHE A 401 17.56 1.86 -6.79
N SER A 402 17.06 2.11 -8.00
CA SER A 402 16.56 1.00 -8.82
C SER A 402 17.70 0.06 -9.15
N GLN A 403 17.50 -1.24 -8.91
CA GLN A 403 18.47 -2.28 -9.15
C GLN A 403 17.80 -3.61 -9.49
N HIS A 404 18.42 -4.40 -10.36
CA HIS A 404 17.87 -5.68 -10.83
C HIS A 404 16.46 -5.57 -11.44
N VAL A 405 16.10 -4.40 -11.98
CA VAL A 405 14.83 -4.19 -12.69
C VAL A 405 14.99 -4.70 -14.12
N HIS A 406 14.10 -5.60 -14.54
CA HIS A 406 14.10 -6.20 -15.87
C HIS A 406 12.93 -5.67 -16.69
N VAL A 407 13.22 -4.99 -17.79
CA VAL A 407 12.23 -4.40 -18.72
C VAL A 407 12.37 -5.10 -20.07
N LYS A 408 11.42 -5.96 -20.43
CA LYS A 408 11.57 -6.80 -21.62
C LYS A 408 10.26 -7.04 -22.37
N ASN A 409 10.36 -7.18 -23.69
CA ASN A 409 9.22 -7.53 -24.55
C ASN A 409 8.03 -6.55 -24.49
N ASN A 410 8.21 -5.30 -24.03
CA ASN A 410 7.15 -4.30 -23.99
C ASN A 410 7.05 -3.56 -25.34
N VAL A 411 5.87 -3.03 -25.63
CA VAL A 411 5.66 -2.04 -26.67
C VAL A 411 5.42 -0.69 -26.03
N VAL A 412 6.34 0.27 -26.24
CA VAL A 412 6.32 1.58 -25.58
C VAL A 412 6.45 2.66 -26.61
N LEU A 413 5.41 3.48 -26.80
CA LEU A 413 5.31 4.41 -27.90
C LEU A 413 4.76 5.78 -27.49
N ASP A 414 5.12 6.80 -28.26
CA ASP A 414 4.55 8.13 -28.17
C ASP A 414 4.72 8.82 -26.81
N SER A 415 5.88 8.64 -26.17
CA SER A 415 6.17 9.29 -24.89
C SER A 415 6.92 10.62 -25.10
N GLY A 416 6.48 11.66 -24.38
CA GLY A 416 6.94 13.04 -24.63
C GLY A 416 8.40 13.32 -24.28
N TYR A 417 8.94 12.69 -23.20
CA TYR A 417 10.37 12.80 -22.91
C TYR A 417 11.12 11.64 -23.52
N THR A 418 10.72 10.40 -23.21
CA THR A 418 11.29 9.21 -23.81
C THR A 418 10.44 7.98 -23.48
N ASP A 419 10.45 6.98 -24.38
CA ASP A 419 9.68 5.75 -24.19
C ASP A 419 10.28 4.89 -23.08
N LEU A 420 11.60 4.63 -23.14
CA LEU A 420 12.31 3.86 -22.12
C LEU A 420 13.35 4.72 -21.40
N ALA A 421 13.40 4.63 -20.06
CA ALA A 421 14.38 5.35 -19.28
C ALA A 421 14.98 4.56 -18.13
N LEU A 422 16.28 4.74 -17.91
CA LEU A 422 16.99 4.40 -16.71
C LEU A 422 17.59 5.70 -16.14
N ALA A 423 16.91 6.29 -15.15
CA ALA A 423 17.29 7.56 -14.56
C ALA A 423 18.35 7.35 -13.47
N GLY A 424 19.45 8.09 -13.56
CA GLY A 424 20.59 7.92 -12.65
C GLY A 424 20.49 8.75 -11.35
N PRO A 425 21.22 8.38 -10.30
CA PRO A 425 22.06 7.20 -10.24
C PRO A 425 21.25 5.91 -10.00
N TRP A 426 21.71 4.81 -10.56
CA TRP A 426 21.06 3.51 -10.39
C TRP A 426 22.03 2.48 -9.80
N GLY A 427 21.45 1.43 -9.18
CA GLY A 427 22.18 0.26 -8.69
C GLY A 427 22.48 -0.77 -9.79
N PRO A 428 23.14 -1.89 -9.46
CA PRO A 428 23.51 -2.91 -10.42
C PRO A 428 22.30 -3.69 -10.96
N GLY A 429 22.50 -4.38 -12.09
CA GLY A 429 21.62 -5.43 -12.56
C GLY A 429 20.36 -4.99 -13.29
N ASN A 430 20.13 -3.69 -13.51
CA ASN A 430 19.02 -3.25 -14.36
C ASN A 430 19.28 -3.63 -15.80
N CYS A 431 18.30 -4.22 -16.48
CA CYS A 431 18.45 -4.60 -17.88
C CYS A 431 17.19 -4.41 -18.73
N PHE A 432 17.42 -4.23 -20.03
CA PHE A 432 16.41 -3.94 -21.05
C PHE A 432 16.67 -4.82 -22.26
N GLU A 433 15.64 -5.51 -22.76
CA GLU A 433 15.79 -6.34 -23.98
C GLU A 433 14.45 -6.56 -24.71
N GLU A 434 14.55 -6.69 -26.01
CA GLU A 434 13.43 -7.07 -26.90
C GLU A 434 12.19 -6.15 -26.78
N ASN A 435 12.37 -4.88 -26.36
CA ASN A 435 11.28 -3.91 -26.34
C ASN A 435 11.14 -3.21 -27.69
N ILE A 436 9.92 -2.89 -28.08
CA ILE A 436 9.62 -2.04 -29.23
C ILE A 436 9.43 -0.62 -28.72
N TYR A 437 10.31 0.31 -29.11
CA TYR A 437 10.30 1.71 -28.69
C TYR A 437 11.01 2.58 -29.73
N GLN A 438 10.79 3.90 -29.67
CA GLN A 438 11.44 4.88 -30.57
C GLN A 438 12.56 5.64 -29.88
N THR A 439 12.41 5.93 -28.61
CA THR A 439 13.34 6.80 -27.85
C THR A 439 13.76 6.17 -26.52
N SER A 440 15.03 6.39 -26.12
CA SER A 440 15.52 5.92 -24.80
C SER A 440 16.49 6.90 -24.14
N THR A 441 16.54 6.86 -22.82
CA THR A 441 17.49 7.60 -21.98
C THR A 441 18.14 6.66 -20.96
N PRO A 442 19.48 6.44 -21.00
CA PRO A 442 20.43 6.98 -22.00
C PRO A 442 20.15 6.48 -23.40
N PRO A 443 20.67 7.16 -24.44
CA PRO A 443 20.61 6.64 -25.81
C PRO A 443 21.23 5.25 -25.90
N MET A 444 20.67 4.39 -26.76
CA MET A 444 21.11 2.98 -26.91
C MET A 444 20.97 2.17 -25.61
N LEU A 445 19.91 2.39 -24.85
CA LEU A 445 19.69 1.79 -23.51
C LEU A 445 19.82 0.26 -23.54
N GLU A 446 19.16 -0.41 -24.48
CA GLU A 446 19.21 -1.88 -24.58
C GLU A 446 20.59 -2.42 -24.95
N GLN A 447 21.37 -1.69 -25.75
CA GLN A 447 22.72 -2.11 -26.07
C GLN A 447 23.66 -1.97 -24.86
N LEU A 448 23.47 -0.94 -24.05
CA LEU A 448 24.29 -0.66 -22.87
C LEU A 448 23.90 -1.55 -21.67
N HIS A 449 22.63 -1.83 -21.52
CA HIS A 449 22.03 -2.55 -20.39
C HIS A 449 21.25 -3.79 -20.83
N ASN A 450 21.78 -4.56 -21.82
CA ASN A 450 21.14 -5.78 -22.26
C ASN A 450 21.18 -6.87 -21.18
N CYS A 451 20.08 -7.60 -21.00
CA CYS A 451 19.96 -8.63 -19.97
C CYS A 451 20.98 -9.77 -20.15
N SER A 452 21.38 -10.10 -21.37
CA SER A 452 22.44 -11.08 -21.63
C SER A 452 23.81 -10.65 -21.08
N ASN A 453 24.06 -9.35 -20.94
CA ASN A 453 25.32 -8.81 -20.41
C ASN A 453 25.45 -8.95 -18.88
N LEU A 454 24.36 -9.19 -18.15
CA LEU A 454 24.40 -9.40 -16.69
C LEU A 454 25.20 -10.64 -16.29
N ASN A 455 25.23 -11.65 -17.17
CA ASN A 455 25.99 -12.89 -16.98
C ASN A 455 27.43 -12.78 -17.52
N SER A 456 27.77 -11.69 -18.22
CA SER A 456 29.10 -11.49 -18.74
C SER A 456 30.04 -10.99 -17.62
N SER A 457 31.36 -11.21 -17.80
CA SER A 457 32.39 -10.68 -16.91
C SER A 457 32.55 -9.15 -17.02
N ASN A 458 31.54 -8.45 -17.56
CA ASN A 458 31.57 -7.01 -17.71
C ASN A 458 31.49 -6.31 -16.35
N LEU A 459 32.67 -5.90 -15.87
CA LEU A 459 32.84 -5.24 -14.58
C LEU A 459 31.98 -3.95 -14.48
N LEU A 460 31.73 -3.27 -15.60
CA LEU A 460 30.96 -2.03 -15.63
C LEU A 460 29.47 -2.26 -15.30
N ALA A 461 28.90 -3.40 -15.70
CA ALA A 461 27.51 -3.73 -15.37
C ALA A 461 27.29 -4.07 -13.86
N ARG A 462 28.36 -4.28 -13.13
CA ARG A 462 28.35 -4.67 -11.72
C ARG A 462 28.78 -3.55 -10.75
N LEU A 463 29.20 -2.39 -11.26
CA LEU A 463 29.60 -1.28 -10.41
C LEU A 463 28.35 -0.69 -9.74
N PRO A 464 28.37 -0.48 -8.40
CA PRO A 464 27.33 0.29 -7.74
C PRO A 464 27.39 1.76 -8.19
N LEU A 465 26.25 2.45 -8.15
CA LEU A 465 26.13 3.87 -8.45
C LEU A 465 26.57 4.23 -9.87
N GLN A 466 25.88 3.69 -10.85
CA GLN A 466 26.06 4.06 -12.27
C GLN A 466 25.12 5.20 -12.67
N GLY A 467 25.51 5.89 -13.72
CA GLY A 467 24.78 7.03 -14.27
C GLY A 467 25.11 8.35 -13.60
N ASP A 468 24.74 9.40 -14.28
CA ASP A 468 24.92 10.75 -13.78
C ASP A 468 23.81 11.14 -12.75
N PRO A 469 24.02 12.17 -11.94
CA PRO A 469 23.02 12.60 -10.96
C PRO A 469 21.84 13.36 -11.57
N SER A 470 21.74 13.49 -12.89
CA SER A 470 20.69 14.27 -13.56
C SER A 470 19.28 13.71 -13.24
N GLY A 471 19.15 12.39 -13.08
CA GLY A 471 17.90 11.77 -12.68
C GLY A 471 17.42 12.21 -11.29
N LEU A 472 18.32 12.31 -10.31
CA LEU A 472 18.00 12.89 -8.99
C LEU A 472 17.65 14.38 -9.08
N MET A 473 18.37 15.15 -9.89
CA MET A 473 18.06 16.57 -10.07
C MET A 473 16.68 16.77 -10.72
N MET A 474 16.35 15.92 -11.68
CA MET A 474 15.03 15.92 -12.32
C MET A 474 13.92 15.54 -11.33
N LEU A 475 14.14 14.49 -10.54
CA LEU A 475 13.21 14.07 -9.49
C LEU A 475 13.02 15.18 -8.45
N ALA A 476 14.10 15.83 -8.01
CA ALA A 476 14.03 16.98 -7.11
C ALA A 476 13.24 18.15 -7.72
N GLY A 477 13.35 18.37 -9.03
CA GLY A 477 12.54 19.33 -9.77
C GLY A 477 11.04 18.98 -9.73
N PHE A 478 10.69 17.72 -9.95
CA PHE A 478 9.30 17.28 -9.87
C PHE A 478 8.72 17.42 -8.45
N PHE A 479 9.50 17.11 -7.41
CA PHE A 479 9.11 17.34 -6.02
C PHE A 479 8.92 18.83 -5.72
N ALA A 480 9.83 19.70 -6.19
CA ALA A 480 9.72 21.15 -5.99
C ALA A 480 8.46 21.72 -6.67
N ASP A 481 8.15 21.28 -7.90
CA ASP A 481 6.94 21.67 -8.61
C ASP A 481 5.69 21.21 -7.85
N ALA A 482 5.66 19.97 -7.37
CA ALA A 482 4.58 19.42 -6.60
C ALA A 482 4.36 20.17 -5.27
N GLN A 483 5.44 20.56 -4.57
CA GLN A 483 5.36 21.30 -3.31
C GLN A 483 4.76 22.70 -3.48
N THR A 484 4.95 23.33 -4.63
CA THR A 484 4.46 24.70 -4.91
C THR A 484 3.07 24.70 -5.55
N ALA A 485 2.55 23.56 -5.98
CA ALA A 485 1.26 23.46 -6.62
C ALA A 485 0.11 23.81 -5.66
N ASN A 486 -0.87 24.53 -6.19
CA ASN A 486 -2.12 24.78 -5.49
C ASN A 486 -3.08 23.63 -5.77
N LEU A 487 -3.30 22.74 -4.78
CA LEU A 487 -4.16 21.59 -4.91
C LEU A 487 -5.57 21.88 -4.38
N ASP A 488 -6.57 21.56 -5.18
CA ASP A 488 -7.95 21.50 -4.69
C ASP A 488 -8.22 20.12 -4.08
N LYS A 489 -8.17 20.05 -2.76
CA LYS A 489 -8.42 18.81 -2.01
C LYS A 489 -9.86 18.29 -2.12
N ASN A 490 -10.78 19.07 -2.67
CA ASN A 490 -12.18 18.68 -2.83
C ASN A 490 -12.52 18.26 -4.26
N LEU A 491 -11.58 18.31 -5.18
CA LEU A 491 -11.83 18.02 -6.60
C LEU A 491 -12.45 16.62 -6.79
N TYR A 492 -12.08 15.64 -5.98
CA TYR A 492 -12.65 14.29 -6.02
C TYR A 492 -14.18 14.26 -5.79
N LYS A 493 -14.73 15.24 -5.06
CA LYS A 493 -16.18 15.32 -4.78
C LYS A 493 -16.98 15.73 -6.01
N GLU A 494 -16.34 16.39 -6.95
CA GLU A 494 -16.94 16.92 -8.18
C GLU A 494 -16.56 16.09 -9.42
N TYR A 495 -15.68 15.07 -9.25
CA TYR A 495 -15.24 14.26 -10.36
C TYR A 495 -16.41 13.48 -10.99
N PRO A 496 -16.47 13.35 -12.31
CA PRO A 496 -17.60 12.71 -13.00
C PRO A 496 -17.85 11.27 -12.54
N TRP A 497 -19.10 10.93 -12.33
CA TRP A 497 -19.46 9.55 -11.99
C TRP A 497 -19.26 8.61 -13.18
N PRO A 498 -18.83 7.36 -12.92
CA PRO A 498 -18.64 6.39 -13.98
C PRO A 498 -19.96 5.95 -14.62
N LYS A 499 -19.85 5.40 -15.83
CA LYS A 499 -20.94 4.64 -16.43
C LYS A 499 -21.18 3.35 -15.66
N GLU A 500 -22.34 2.73 -15.88
CA GLU A 500 -22.61 1.38 -15.35
C GLU A 500 -21.54 0.39 -15.80
N GLN A 501 -21.10 -0.44 -14.86
CA GLN A 501 -20.09 -1.47 -15.07
C GLN A 501 -20.72 -2.85 -15.20
N VAL A 502 -20.00 -3.78 -15.84
CA VAL A 502 -20.43 -5.17 -15.93
C VAL A 502 -20.63 -5.75 -14.53
N THR A 503 -21.81 -6.26 -14.25
CA THR A 503 -22.15 -6.90 -12.98
C THR A 503 -21.75 -8.37 -13.00
N MET A 504 -21.46 -8.92 -11.83
CA MET A 504 -21.18 -10.35 -11.68
C MET A 504 -22.43 -11.16 -12.00
N GLU A 505 -22.29 -12.21 -12.79
CA GLU A 505 -23.39 -13.12 -13.07
C GLU A 505 -23.64 -14.04 -11.86
N PHE A 506 -24.82 -13.93 -11.28
CA PHE A 506 -25.23 -14.79 -10.18
C PHE A 506 -25.92 -16.04 -10.67
N GLN A 507 -25.38 -17.19 -10.30
CA GLN A 507 -26.05 -18.48 -10.44
C GLN A 507 -26.42 -19.09 -9.08
N ASP A 508 -25.78 -18.65 -8.01
CA ASP A 508 -25.95 -19.18 -6.67
C ASP A 508 -25.89 -18.07 -5.61
N ILE A 509 -26.87 -18.07 -4.70
CA ILE A 509 -26.95 -17.15 -3.56
C ILE A 509 -26.40 -17.78 -2.26
N SER A 510 -25.80 -18.96 -2.33
CA SER A 510 -25.16 -19.59 -1.17
C SER A 510 -23.84 -18.90 -0.80
N ALA A 511 -23.43 -19.03 0.44
CA ALA A 511 -22.15 -18.53 0.89
C ALA A 511 -20.99 -19.23 0.14
N PRO A 512 -20.11 -18.47 -0.53
CA PRO A 512 -18.97 -19.04 -1.24
C PRO A 512 -17.88 -19.49 -0.25
N SER A 513 -16.83 -20.11 -0.79
CA SER A 513 -15.61 -20.35 -0.02
C SER A 513 -14.96 -19.01 0.34
N PRO A 514 -14.39 -18.86 1.55
CA PRO A 514 -13.72 -17.64 1.96
C PRO A 514 -12.50 -17.33 1.08
N ALA A 515 -12.03 -16.10 1.12
CA ALA A 515 -10.89 -15.61 0.35
C ALA A 515 -9.55 -16.11 0.93
N ILE A 516 -9.34 -17.41 0.98
CA ILE A 516 -8.11 -18.06 1.43
C ILE A 516 -7.51 -18.91 0.29
N ASN A 517 -6.18 -18.98 0.25
CA ASN A 517 -5.44 -19.74 -0.77
C ASN A 517 -5.81 -19.34 -2.22
N LEU A 518 -6.10 -18.06 -2.44
CA LEU A 518 -6.45 -17.52 -3.75
C LEU A 518 -5.23 -17.29 -4.63
N PHE A 519 -4.05 -17.13 -4.02
CA PHE A 519 -2.82 -16.86 -4.74
C PHE A 519 -2.37 -18.08 -5.56
N TYR A 520 -2.00 -17.81 -6.79
CA TYR A 520 -1.26 -18.74 -7.68
C TYR A 520 -0.20 -17.95 -8.45
N VAL A 521 0.83 -18.61 -8.93
CA VAL A 521 1.82 -17.98 -9.81
C VAL A 521 1.26 -17.98 -11.23
N PRO A 522 0.96 -16.80 -11.83
CA PRO A 522 0.50 -16.74 -13.20
C PRO A 522 1.55 -17.30 -14.18
N ASN A 523 1.12 -18.02 -15.21
CA ASN A 523 2.02 -18.40 -16.30
C ASN A 523 2.25 -17.19 -17.21
N THR A 524 3.29 -16.42 -16.96
CA THR A 524 3.60 -15.22 -17.74
C THR A 524 4.00 -15.52 -19.20
N GLU A 525 4.36 -16.75 -19.52
CA GLU A 525 4.64 -17.15 -20.91
C GLU A 525 3.36 -17.14 -21.78
N GLU A 526 2.22 -17.46 -21.19
CA GLU A 526 0.91 -17.47 -21.86
C GLU A 526 0.25 -16.09 -21.91
N ILE A 527 0.75 -15.09 -21.15
CA ILE A 527 0.25 -13.73 -21.20
C ILE A 527 0.84 -13.04 -22.43
N GLU A 528 0.00 -12.46 -23.25
CA GLU A 528 0.38 -11.74 -24.46
C GLU A 528 0.32 -10.22 -24.28
N ILE A 529 0.95 -9.49 -25.21
CA ILE A 529 0.79 -8.03 -25.31
C ILE A 529 -0.68 -7.74 -25.63
N PRO A 530 -1.37 -6.84 -24.89
CA PRO A 530 -2.82 -6.70 -24.92
C PRO A 530 -3.35 -5.91 -26.13
N TYR A 531 -2.99 -6.30 -27.35
CA TYR A 531 -3.48 -5.65 -28.58
C TYR A 531 -5.01 -5.73 -28.73
N GLU A 532 -5.61 -6.86 -28.30
CA GLU A 532 -7.06 -7.02 -28.35
C GLU A 532 -7.80 -6.02 -27.42
N LEU A 533 -7.22 -5.72 -26.26
CA LEU A 533 -7.77 -4.69 -25.36
C LEU A 533 -7.68 -3.31 -26.00
N LEU A 534 -6.57 -3.01 -26.68
CA LEU A 534 -6.41 -1.75 -27.39
C LEU A 534 -7.42 -1.62 -28.54
N GLU A 535 -7.63 -2.67 -29.35
CA GLU A 535 -8.59 -2.67 -30.44
C GLU A 535 -10.01 -2.41 -29.93
N LYS A 536 -10.39 -3.08 -28.86
CA LYS A 536 -11.73 -2.98 -28.27
C LYS A 536 -12.01 -1.60 -27.65
N GLU A 537 -11.04 -1.04 -26.94
CA GLU A 537 -11.22 0.18 -26.15
C GLU A 537 -10.82 1.46 -26.92
N PHE A 538 -9.93 1.35 -27.93
CA PHE A 538 -9.27 2.48 -28.60
C PHE A 538 -9.03 2.22 -30.09
N GLU A 539 -10.08 1.98 -30.86
CA GLU A 539 -10.00 1.65 -32.30
C GLU A 539 -9.08 2.59 -33.12
N ASN A 540 -9.07 3.89 -32.80
CA ASN A 540 -8.24 4.86 -33.50
C ASN A 540 -6.74 4.68 -33.27
N TYR A 541 -6.31 4.23 -32.10
CA TYR A 541 -4.92 3.93 -31.80
C TYR A 541 -4.47 2.63 -32.44
N TYR A 542 -5.33 1.61 -32.43
CA TYR A 542 -5.05 0.31 -33.04
C TYR A 542 -4.72 0.45 -34.53
N LEU A 543 -5.49 1.24 -35.27
CA LEU A 543 -5.26 1.49 -36.69
C LEU A 543 -3.91 2.17 -36.97
N SER A 544 -3.37 2.95 -36.04
CA SER A 544 -2.06 3.59 -36.18
C SER A 544 -0.89 2.61 -35.94
N LEU A 545 -1.09 1.58 -35.12
CA LEU A 545 -0.06 0.60 -34.77
C LEU A 545 0.13 -0.51 -35.80
N ILE A 546 -0.89 -0.84 -36.60
CA ILE A 546 -0.81 -1.87 -37.66
C ILE A 546 0.25 -1.52 -38.73
N HIS A 547 0.71 -0.28 -38.75
CA HIS A 547 1.69 0.24 -39.73
C HIS A 547 3.13 0.35 -39.19
N ILE A 548 3.40 -0.06 -37.96
CA ILE A 548 4.73 -0.16 -37.32
C ILE A 548 5.21 -1.60 -37.32
#